data_60072cd8222ed835f36578432ad8ac47
#
_entry.id   60072cd8222ed835f36578432ad8ac47
#
_cell.length_a   1.000
_cell.length_b   1.000
_cell.length_c   1.000
_cell.angle_alpha   90.00
_cell.angle_beta   90.00
_cell.angle_gamma   90.00
#
_symmetry.space_group_name_H-M   'P 1'
#
loop_
_entity.id
_entity.type
_entity.pdbx_description
1 polymer ?
#
loop_
_entity_poly.entity_id
_entity_poly.type
_entity_poly.pdbx_seq_one_letter_code
_entity_poly.pdbx_strand_id
1 'polypeptide(L)'
;FTEDVKARFIAYGWDVFEVADGNDADTILATIEKAKATDKPALVKVNTQIGYGAPNKQGKASAHGEPLGADEIGLAKGNLSWTYAEEFFVPEEVKAHMAEIIANGEKAEAAWNEMFKAYGEKNPELAKEYAAWHSDELAVDLLNDEDFWKNEGDIATRAASEKVLQKVAKAVPNLFGGSADLAPSNKSVMKDREYYSKENPTGSNVHFGIREFAMTAMANGIAVHGGLRPYVAGFFVFADYMKAGLRMESLMGLPVISILTHDSIGVGEDGPTHQPIEHLAMLRSMPNYIAFRPCDTRETAAGWYTALTKTNTPTALILSRQNLPALEGTGKDALKGAYILKDCVGTPDVLLMASGSEVELIYKAYDVLAEKGVKARVISMPSWDLFEKQSAEYKESVMPKAVRARVAVEAAADFGWHKYVGLDGAVICMDGFGASAPAGLLFKDFGFTVENVVEKAF
;
A
#
# COMPACT_ATOMS: atom_id res chain seq x y z
N PHE A 1 0.93 25.52 20.42
CA PHE A 1 1.28 25.52 18.99
C PHE A 1 1.78 26.92 18.61
N THR A 2 3.00 27.01 18.12
CA THR A 2 3.71 28.30 17.93
C THR A 2 4.06 28.60 16.47
N GLU A 3 3.66 27.74 15.56
CA GLU A 3 3.96 27.91 14.13
C GLU A 3 3.05 28.97 13.50
N ASP A 4 3.64 29.81 12.62
CA ASP A 4 2.89 30.66 11.71
C ASP A 4 2.51 29.89 10.44
N VAL A 5 1.34 29.23 10.49
CA VAL A 5 0.79 28.44 9.39
C VAL A 5 0.56 29.32 8.15
N LYS A 6 0.14 30.57 8.31
CA LYS A 6 -0.07 31.50 7.21
C LYS A 6 1.23 31.76 6.45
N ALA A 7 2.31 32.07 7.16
CA ALA A 7 3.61 32.30 6.55
C ALA A 7 4.13 31.07 5.80
N ARG A 8 3.91 29.86 6.34
CA ARG A 8 4.28 28.60 5.67
C ARG A 8 3.58 28.47 4.31
N PHE A 9 2.24 28.60 4.27
CA PHE A 9 1.49 28.43 3.03
C PHE A 9 1.76 29.53 2.00
N ILE A 10 2.02 30.77 2.45
CA ILE A 10 2.50 31.84 1.57
C ILE A 10 3.85 31.47 0.93
N ALA A 11 4.79 30.86 1.70
CA ALA A 11 6.07 30.39 1.17
C ALA A 11 5.92 29.24 0.15
N TYR A 12 4.82 28.48 0.19
CA TYR A 12 4.46 27.47 -0.82
C TYR A 12 3.85 28.10 -2.10
N GLY A 13 3.63 29.42 -2.12
CA GLY A 13 2.99 30.12 -3.23
C GLY A 13 1.46 30.09 -3.22
N TRP A 14 0.84 29.75 -2.07
CA TRP A 14 -0.60 29.77 -1.88
C TRP A 14 -1.11 31.17 -1.50
N ASP A 15 -2.35 31.48 -1.83
CA ASP A 15 -3.05 32.60 -1.23
C ASP A 15 -3.70 32.15 0.08
N VAL A 16 -3.54 32.99 1.15
CA VAL A 16 -4.03 32.64 2.48
C VAL A 16 -5.00 33.69 2.97
N PHE A 17 -6.18 33.23 3.33
CA PHE A 17 -7.26 34.01 3.90
C PHE A 17 -7.49 33.60 5.36
N GLU A 18 -7.89 34.54 6.21
CA GLU A 18 -8.12 34.28 7.62
C GLU A 18 -9.52 34.71 8.05
N VAL A 19 -10.19 33.86 8.81
CA VAL A 19 -11.44 34.14 9.51
C VAL A 19 -11.15 34.09 11.00
N ALA A 20 -11.38 35.21 11.68
CA ALA A 20 -11.05 35.36 13.10
C ALA A 20 -12.01 34.61 14.03
N ASP A 21 -13.29 34.51 13.63
CA ASP A 21 -14.34 33.80 14.38
C ASP A 21 -15.02 32.76 13.50
N GLY A 22 -14.81 31.50 13.81
CA GLY A 22 -15.42 30.37 13.12
C GLY A 22 -16.92 30.19 13.35
N ASN A 23 -17.55 31.04 14.19
CA ASN A 23 -19.00 31.08 14.38
C ASN A 23 -19.67 32.18 13.53
N ASP A 24 -18.89 33.02 12.84
CA ASP A 24 -19.40 34.03 11.91
C ASP A 24 -19.52 33.41 10.49
N ALA A 25 -20.72 32.87 10.21
CA ALA A 25 -21.01 32.22 8.95
C ALA A 25 -20.93 33.19 7.76
N ASP A 26 -21.30 34.44 7.91
CA ASP A 26 -21.27 35.45 6.84
C ASP A 26 -19.82 35.78 6.46
N THR A 27 -18.96 35.97 7.45
CA THR A 27 -17.50 36.13 7.19
C THR A 27 -16.86 34.92 6.54
N ILE A 28 -17.24 33.69 6.97
CA ILE A 28 -16.77 32.45 6.33
C ILE A 28 -17.18 32.44 4.85
N LEU A 29 -18.46 32.68 4.54
CA LEU A 29 -18.99 32.70 3.18
C LEU A 29 -18.28 33.75 2.32
N ALA A 30 -18.17 34.97 2.80
CA ALA A 30 -17.48 36.05 2.10
C ALA A 30 -16.00 35.74 1.84
N THR A 31 -15.35 35.01 2.76
CA THR A 31 -13.95 34.60 2.61
C THR A 31 -13.80 33.46 1.59
N ILE A 32 -14.74 32.51 1.56
CA ILE A 32 -14.77 31.46 0.55
C ILE A 32 -14.92 32.05 -0.86
N GLU A 33 -15.82 33.05 -1.04
CA GLU A 33 -15.98 33.71 -2.34
C GLU A 33 -14.70 34.46 -2.78
N LYS A 34 -13.95 35.04 -1.85
CA LYS A 34 -12.62 35.62 -2.17
C LYS A 34 -11.62 34.53 -2.55
N ALA A 35 -11.60 33.42 -1.85
CA ALA A 35 -10.72 32.30 -2.14
C ALA A 35 -11.01 31.65 -3.50
N LYS A 36 -12.28 31.60 -3.94
CA LYS A 36 -12.68 31.12 -5.28
C LYS A 36 -12.21 32.02 -6.41
N ALA A 37 -11.97 33.30 -6.13
CA ALA A 37 -11.57 34.30 -7.14
C ALA A 37 -10.07 34.34 -7.42
N THR A 38 -9.23 33.60 -6.66
CA THR A 38 -7.78 33.52 -6.91
C THR A 38 -7.45 32.45 -7.98
N ASP A 39 -6.35 32.66 -8.67
CA ASP A 39 -5.77 31.71 -9.64
C ASP A 39 -4.71 30.77 -9.03
N LYS A 40 -4.49 30.89 -7.72
CA LYS A 40 -3.58 30.07 -6.94
C LYS A 40 -4.33 29.09 -6.02
N PRO A 41 -3.67 28.04 -5.52
CA PRO A 41 -4.21 27.29 -4.40
C PRO A 41 -4.52 28.22 -3.23
N ALA A 42 -5.70 28.09 -2.62
CA ALA A 42 -6.17 28.97 -1.56
C ALA A 42 -6.30 28.18 -0.24
N LEU A 43 -5.79 28.76 0.85
CA LEU A 43 -6.02 28.28 2.21
C LEU A 43 -6.93 29.27 2.94
N VAL A 44 -8.06 28.80 3.43
CA VAL A 44 -8.91 29.58 4.37
C VAL A 44 -8.65 29.07 5.79
N LYS A 45 -7.93 29.84 6.59
CA LYS A 45 -7.64 29.53 8.00
C LYS A 45 -8.77 30.09 8.86
N VAL A 46 -9.56 29.21 9.46
CA VAL A 46 -10.69 29.58 10.34
C VAL A 46 -10.31 29.32 11.78
N ASN A 47 -10.34 30.35 12.62
CA ASN A 47 -10.09 30.21 14.06
C ASN A 47 -11.35 29.72 14.75
N THR A 48 -11.25 28.58 15.44
CA THR A 48 -12.34 27.98 16.20
C THR A 48 -11.94 27.75 17.65
N GLN A 49 -12.91 27.48 18.50
CA GLN A 49 -12.68 27.13 19.90
C GLN A 49 -13.35 25.79 20.20
N ILE A 50 -12.55 24.84 20.69
CA ILE A 50 -13.06 23.51 21.03
C ILE A 50 -14.13 23.61 22.11
N GLY A 51 -15.22 22.81 21.96
CA GLY A 51 -16.33 22.82 22.94
C GLY A 51 -17.10 24.13 23.00
N TYR A 52 -17.12 24.91 21.90
CA TYR A 52 -17.84 26.20 21.87
C TYR A 52 -19.27 26.05 22.36
N GLY A 53 -19.68 26.97 23.25
CA GLY A 53 -20.99 26.96 23.89
C GLY A 53 -21.06 26.17 25.20
N ALA A 54 -20.11 25.27 25.48
CA ALA A 54 -20.08 24.49 26.73
C ALA A 54 -19.36 25.27 27.84
N PRO A 55 -20.08 25.83 28.84
CA PRO A 55 -19.50 26.82 29.75
C PRO A 55 -18.36 26.30 30.62
N ASN A 56 -18.37 25.01 30.97
CA ASN A 56 -17.34 24.41 31.80
C ASN A 56 -16.22 23.75 31.03
N LYS A 57 -16.42 23.41 29.74
CA LYS A 57 -15.47 22.64 28.89
C LYS A 57 -14.92 23.43 27.70
N GLN A 58 -15.53 24.53 27.30
CA GLN A 58 -15.07 25.37 26.20
C GLN A 58 -13.61 25.79 26.37
N GLY A 59 -12.80 25.60 25.32
CA GLY A 59 -11.37 25.91 25.29
C GLY A 59 -10.48 24.98 26.13
N LYS A 60 -11.01 23.91 26.71
CA LYS A 60 -10.27 22.97 27.54
C LYS A 60 -10.03 21.64 26.85
N ALA A 61 -8.94 20.97 27.20
CA ALA A 61 -8.62 19.63 26.69
C ALA A 61 -9.71 18.59 26.98
N SER A 62 -10.48 18.77 28.07
CA SER A 62 -11.60 17.88 28.43
C SER A 62 -12.79 17.91 27.47
N ALA A 63 -12.80 18.82 26.49
CA ALA A 63 -13.75 18.77 25.37
C ALA A 63 -13.30 17.90 24.20
N HIS A 64 -12.07 17.36 24.25
CA HIS A 64 -11.52 16.49 23.21
C HIS A 64 -11.60 15.02 23.63
N GLY A 65 -12.27 14.21 22.81
CA GLY A 65 -12.27 12.75 22.97
C GLY A 65 -13.12 12.18 24.09
N GLU A 66 -13.80 13.03 24.87
CA GLU A 66 -14.72 12.62 25.95
C GLU A 66 -16.13 13.17 25.68
N PRO A 67 -17.18 12.42 26.05
CA PRO A 67 -18.55 12.96 26.04
C PRO A 67 -18.64 14.22 26.94
N LEU A 68 -19.40 15.23 26.51
CA LEU A 68 -19.62 16.40 27.33
C LEU A 68 -20.35 16.05 28.65
N GLY A 69 -21.23 15.05 28.62
CA GLY A 69 -22.12 14.67 29.69
C GLY A 69 -23.48 15.42 29.63
N ALA A 70 -24.52 14.81 30.18
CA ALA A 70 -25.90 15.32 30.06
C ALA A 70 -26.06 16.75 30.62
N ASP A 71 -25.45 17.01 31.77
CA ASP A 71 -25.54 18.34 32.41
C ASP A 71 -24.88 19.43 31.56
N GLU A 72 -23.67 19.15 31.05
CA GLU A 72 -22.93 20.11 30.22
C GLU A 72 -23.60 20.31 28.85
N ILE A 73 -24.23 19.28 28.28
CA ILE A 73 -25.05 19.40 27.05
C ILE A 73 -26.24 20.34 27.32
N GLY A 74 -26.92 20.21 28.47
CA GLY A 74 -28.01 21.10 28.85
C GLY A 74 -27.57 22.57 28.96
N LEU A 75 -26.42 22.80 29.58
CA LEU A 75 -25.82 24.12 29.68
C LEU A 75 -25.40 24.69 28.32
N ALA A 76 -24.78 23.87 27.48
CA ALA A 76 -24.40 24.27 26.13
C ALA A 76 -25.59 24.61 25.25
N LYS A 77 -26.67 23.81 25.30
CA LYS A 77 -27.94 24.13 24.62
C LYS A 77 -28.50 25.49 25.08
N GLY A 78 -28.50 25.75 26.39
CA GLY A 78 -28.93 27.05 26.93
C GLY A 78 -28.07 28.21 26.39
N ASN A 79 -26.75 28.11 26.43
CA ASN A 79 -25.82 29.11 25.90
C ASN A 79 -25.99 29.39 24.42
N LEU A 80 -26.29 28.36 23.65
CA LEU A 80 -26.50 28.43 22.18
C LEU A 80 -27.97 28.80 21.84
N SER A 81 -28.80 29.09 22.81
CA SER A 81 -30.23 29.41 22.63
C SER A 81 -31.02 28.28 21.93
N TRP A 82 -30.58 27.01 22.12
CA TRP A 82 -31.30 25.87 21.63
C TRP A 82 -32.45 25.51 22.58
N THR A 83 -33.67 25.76 22.14
CA THR A 83 -34.88 25.66 22.99
C THR A 83 -35.57 24.30 22.96
N TYR A 84 -35.15 23.40 22.10
CA TYR A 84 -35.77 22.09 21.97
C TYR A 84 -35.24 21.12 23.05
N ALA A 85 -36.16 20.54 23.83
CA ALA A 85 -35.81 19.59 24.89
C ALA A 85 -35.51 18.18 24.39
N GLU A 86 -36.10 17.82 23.26
CA GLU A 86 -36.02 16.49 22.66
C GLU A 86 -34.60 16.19 22.20
N GLU A 87 -34.12 14.95 22.43
CA GLU A 87 -32.85 14.48 21.91
C GLU A 87 -32.92 14.26 20.40
N PHE A 88 -31.84 14.61 19.70
CA PHE A 88 -31.77 14.49 18.22
C PHE A 88 -32.87 15.21 17.45
N PHE A 89 -33.53 16.16 18.07
CA PHE A 89 -34.58 16.95 17.42
C PHE A 89 -34.00 17.75 16.24
N VAL A 90 -34.69 17.71 15.11
CA VAL A 90 -34.36 18.49 13.90
C VAL A 90 -35.60 19.34 13.56
N PRO A 91 -35.53 20.69 13.65
CA PRO A 91 -36.62 21.58 13.30
C PRO A 91 -37.09 21.37 11.83
N GLU A 92 -38.40 21.58 11.59
CA GLU A 92 -38.99 21.39 10.27
C GLU A 92 -38.41 22.37 9.20
N GLU A 93 -38.09 23.58 9.61
CA GLU A 93 -37.42 24.57 8.76
C GLU A 93 -36.02 24.10 8.31
N VAL A 94 -35.28 23.39 9.19
CA VAL A 94 -33.99 22.77 8.82
C VAL A 94 -34.19 21.64 7.83
N LYS A 95 -35.17 20.77 8.06
CA LYS A 95 -35.51 19.69 7.12
C LYS A 95 -35.90 20.22 5.74
N ALA A 96 -36.73 21.29 5.73
CA ALA A 96 -37.15 21.94 4.49
C ALA A 96 -35.95 22.54 3.72
N HIS A 97 -35.06 23.22 4.43
CA HIS A 97 -33.84 23.78 3.83
C HIS A 97 -32.91 22.68 3.28
N MET A 98 -32.71 21.60 4.04
CA MET A 98 -31.88 20.48 3.57
C MET A 98 -32.51 19.76 2.37
N ALA A 99 -33.86 19.70 2.27
CA ALA A 99 -34.57 19.17 1.11
C ALA A 99 -34.32 20.02 -0.15
N GLU A 100 -34.22 21.34 -0.03
CA GLU A 100 -33.86 22.23 -1.14
C GLU A 100 -32.42 21.95 -1.64
N ILE A 101 -31.47 21.72 -0.71
CA ILE A 101 -30.07 21.36 -1.06
C ILE A 101 -30.05 20.04 -1.83
N ILE A 102 -30.79 19.03 -1.36
CA ILE A 102 -30.92 17.73 -2.05
C ILE A 102 -31.47 17.94 -3.48
N ALA A 103 -32.60 18.66 -3.62
CA ALA A 103 -33.22 18.93 -4.92
C ALA A 103 -32.29 19.70 -5.89
N ASN A 104 -31.47 20.61 -5.38
CA ASN A 104 -30.46 21.30 -6.18
C ASN A 104 -29.34 20.38 -6.60
N GLY A 105 -28.90 19.46 -5.75
CA GLY A 105 -27.94 18.41 -6.07
C GLY A 105 -28.45 17.48 -7.19
N GLU A 106 -29.69 17.00 -7.08
CA GLU A 106 -30.33 16.15 -8.09
C GLU A 106 -30.42 16.85 -9.46
N LYS A 107 -30.75 18.14 -9.48
CA LYS A 107 -30.76 18.95 -10.71
C LYS A 107 -29.36 19.09 -11.33
N ALA A 108 -28.36 19.33 -10.50
CA ALA A 108 -26.97 19.46 -10.96
C ALA A 108 -26.47 18.12 -11.53
N GLU A 109 -26.76 17.01 -10.87
CA GLU A 109 -26.41 15.66 -11.34
C GLU A 109 -27.12 15.32 -12.66
N ALA A 110 -28.42 15.59 -12.76
CA ALA A 110 -29.18 15.38 -13.99
C ALA A 110 -28.61 16.21 -15.17
N ALA A 111 -28.27 17.47 -14.92
CA ALA A 111 -27.66 18.34 -15.93
C ALA A 111 -26.29 17.83 -16.38
N TRP A 112 -25.48 17.34 -15.45
CA TRP A 112 -24.19 16.72 -15.75
C TRP A 112 -24.36 15.44 -16.58
N ASN A 113 -25.29 14.57 -16.23
CA ASN A 113 -25.57 13.33 -16.95
C ASN A 113 -25.99 13.60 -18.42
N GLU A 114 -26.88 14.58 -18.66
CA GLU A 114 -27.25 14.98 -20.01
C GLU A 114 -26.07 15.58 -20.80
N MET A 115 -25.27 16.42 -20.15
CA MET A 115 -24.07 16.99 -20.77
C MET A 115 -23.07 15.88 -21.12
N PHE A 116 -22.82 14.90 -20.20
CA PHE A 116 -21.89 13.81 -20.44
C PHE A 116 -22.38 12.85 -21.53
N LYS A 117 -23.69 12.61 -21.61
CA LYS A 117 -24.30 11.83 -22.69
C LYS A 117 -24.07 12.51 -24.05
N ALA A 118 -24.35 13.83 -24.16
CA ALA A 118 -24.10 14.58 -25.36
C ALA A 118 -22.59 14.63 -25.74
N TYR A 119 -21.70 14.71 -24.72
CA TYR A 119 -20.27 14.59 -24.93
C TYR A 119 -19.90 13.23 -25.52
N GLY A 120 -20.47 12.14 -25.00
CA GLY A 120 -20.22 10.77 -25.46
C GLY A 120 -20.69 10.53 -26.90
N GLU A 121 -21.84 11.10 -27.29
CA GLU A 121 -22.32 11.06 -28.68
C GLU A 121 -21.35 11.77 -29.65
N LYS A 122 -20.73 12.86 -29.20
CA LYS A 122 -19.77 13.64 -29.98
C LYS A 122 -18.36 13.07 -29.95
N ASN A 123 -17.96 12.44 -28.84
CA ASN A 123 -16.59 11.92 -28.58
C ASN A 123 -16.64 10.50 -28.03
N PRO A 124 -17.12 9.50 -28.80
CA PRO A 124 -17.39 8.14 -28.25
C PRO A 124 -16.16 7.45 -27.70
N GLU A 125 -14.98 7.62 -28.31
CA GLU A 125 -13.75 6.99 -27.84
C GLU A 125 -13.28 7.57 -26.48
N LEU A 126 -13.36 8.89 -26.33
CA LEU A 126 -12.98 9.55 -25.06
C LEU A 126 -13.97 9.21 -23.93
N ALA A 127 -15.26 9.10 -24.24
CA ALA A 127 -16.25 8.67 -23.26
C ALA A 127 -16.04 7.22 -22.82
N LYS A 128 -15.66 6.33 -23.75
CA LYS A 128 -15.29 4.95 -23.46
C LYS A 128 -14.03 4.87 -22.59
N GLU A 129 -13.01 5.68 -22.92
CA GLU A 129 -11.79 5.79 -22.14
C GLU A 129 -12.08 6.26 -20.71
N TYR A 130 -12.88 7.32 -20.57
CA TYR A 130 -13.32 7.84 -19.26
C TYR A 130 -14.01 6.74 -18.43
N ALA A 131 -14.94 6.00 -19.02
CA ALA A 131 -15.63 4.91 -18.35
C ALA A 131 -14.67 3.79 -17.94
N ALA A 132 -13.72 3.42 -18.80
CA ALA A 132 -12.70 2.42 -18.50
C ALA A 132 -11.76 2.86 -17.36
N TRP A 133 -11.39 4.13 -17.29
CA TRP A 133 -10.53 4.65 -16.22
C TRP A 133 -11.23 4.70 -14.86
N HIS A 134 -12.56 4.84 -14.85
CA HIS A 134 -13.38 4.84 -13.63
C HIS A 134 -13.96 3.45 -13.30
N SER A 135 -13.55 2.42 -14.05
CA SER A 135 -13.93 1.04 -13.77
C SER A 135 -12.94 0.36 -12.82
N ASP A 136 -13.45 -0.51 -11.97
CA ASP A 136 -12.64 -1.40 -11.15
C ASP A 136 -11.95 -2.49 -11.98
N GLU A 137 -12.46 -2.80 -13.16
CA GLU A 137 -11.92 -3.81 -14.05
C GLU A 137 -10.74 -3.29 -14.88
N LEU A 138 -9.81 -4.18 -15.17
CA LEU A 138 -8.76 -3.90 -16.15
C LEU A 138 -9.35 -4.06 -17.56
N ALA A 139 -9.06 -3.10 -18.44
CA ALA A 139 -9.48 -3.16 -19.84
C ALA A 139 -8.75 -4.23 -20.65
N VAL A 140 -7.78 -4.93 -20.05
CA VAL A 140 -6.90 -5.93 -20.68
C VAL A 140 -6.85 -7.20 -19.85
N ASP A 141 -6.82 -8.35 -20.53
CA ASP A 141 -6.68 -9.66 -19.88
C ASP A 141 -5.20 -10.01 -19.67
N LEU A 142 -4.61 -9.49 -18.61
CA LEU A 142 -3.21 -9.79 -18.24
C LEU A 142 -3.03 -11.24 -17.78
N LEU A 143 -4.07 -11.93 -17.35
CA LEU A 143 -3.94 -13.31 -16.88
C LEU A 143 -3.55 -14.27 -18.03
N ASN A 144 -4.09 -14.02 -19.22
CA ASN A 144 -3.85 -14.84 -20.41
C ASN A 144 -2.85 -14.19 -21.38
N ASP A 145 -2.25 -13.06 -21.04
CA ASP A 145 -1.21 -12.41 -21.83
C ASP A 145 0.15 -13.10 -21.63
N GLU A 146 0.56 -13.90 -22.59
CA GLU A 146 1.84 -14.64 -22.54
C GLU A 146 3.05 -13.70 -22.43
N ASP A 147 3.03 -12.54 -23.08
CA ASP A 147 4.13 -11.57 -22.99
C ASP A 147 4.24 -11.00 -21.58
N PHE A 148 3.13 -10.74 -20.92
CA PHE A 148 3.14 -10.29 -19.52
C PHE A 148 3.84 -11.31 -18.60
N TRP A 149 3.58 -12.59 -18.78
CA TRP A 149 4.14 -13.68 -17.96
C TRP A 149 5.53 -14.13 -18.41
N LYS A 150 5.96 -13.79 -19.62
CA LYS A 150 7.28 -14.13 -20.12
C LYS A 150 8.36 -13.25 -19.48
N ASN A 151 8.83 -13.67 -18.32
CA ASN A 151 9.88 -12.99 -17.56
C ASN A 151 10.97 -14.00 -17.23
N GLU A 152 12.18 -13.73 -17.67
CA GLU A 152 13.34 -14.63 -17.57
C GLU A 152 14.59 -13.86 -17.14
N GLY A 153 15.54 -14.58 -16.61
CA GLY A 153 16.89 -14.11 -16.29
C GLY A 153 17.16 -14.00 -14.79
N ASP A 154 18.42 -14.14 -14.48
CA ASP A 154 18.95 -14.03 -13.12
C ASP A 154 19.20 -12.56 -12.79
N ILE A 155 18.18 -11.89 -12.36
CA ILE A 155 18.20 -10.46 -12.07
C ILE A 155 17.52 -10.13 -10.74
N ALA A 156 17.86 -8.98 -10.17
CA ALA A 156 17.17 -8.45 -8.99
C ALA A 156 15.67 -8.30 -9.26
N THR A 157 14.82 -8.63 -8.27
CA THR A 157 13.37 -8.51 -8.45
C THR A 157 12.93 -7.06 -8.66
N ARG A 158 13.68 -6.04 -8.18
CA ARG A 158 13.45 -4.63 -8.55
C ARG A 158 13.66 -4.39 -10.05
N ALA A 159 14.64 -5.04 -10.69
CA ALA A 159 14.88 -4.91 -12.12
C ALA A 159 13.85 -5.72 -12.93
N ALA A 160 13.39 -6.85 -12.40
CA ALA A 160 12.26 -7.59 -12.95
C ALA A 160 10.99 -6.73 -12.91
N SER A 161 10.73 -6.07 -11.77
CA SER A 161 9.62 -5.13 -11.61
C SER A 161 9.68 -3.96 -12.60
N GLU A 162 10.88 -3.41 -12.90
CA GLU A 162 11.02 -2.40 -13.97
C GLU A 162 10.54 -2.92 -15.32
N LYS A 163 10.92 -4.16 -15.70
CA LYS A 163 10.47 -4.77 -16.96
C LYS A 163 8.96 -4.93 -17.00
N VAL A 164 8.37 -5.44 -15.92
CA VAL A 164 6.92 -5.60 -15.80
C VAL A 164 6.21 -4.24 -15.80
N LEU A 165 6.74 -3.23 -15.10
CA LEU A 165 6.20 -1.87 -15.09
C LEU A 165 6.09 -1.29 -16.51
N GLN A 166 7.07 -1.52 -17.40
CA GLN A 166 6.97 -1.05 -18.79
C GLN A 166 5.80 -1.74 -19.54
N LYS A 167 5.58 -3.04 -19.31
CA LYS A 167 4.43 -3.76 -19.90
C LYS A 167 3.10 -3.24 -19.33
N VAL A 168 3.04 -3.05 -18.01
CA VAL A 168 1.87 -2.48 -17.33
C VAL A 168 1.59 -1.06 -17.83
N ALA A 169 2.62 -0.22 -17.99
CA ALA A 169 2.45 1.13 -18.49
C ALA A 169 1.85 1.19 -19.91
N LYS A 170 2.12 0.20 -20.75
CA LYS A 170 1.48 0.07 -22.07
C LYS A 170 0.03 -0.42 -21.99
N ALA A 171 -0.25 -1.35 -21.09
CA ALA A 171 -1.55 -2.00 -20.97
C ALA A 171 -2.56 -1.19 -20.12
N VAL A 172 -2.08 -0.36 -19.18
CA VAL A 172 -2.86 0.39 -18.21
C VAL A 172 -2.56 1.88 -18.37
N PRO A 173 -3.26 2.59 -19.28
CA PRO A 173 -2.93 3.98 -19.62
C PRO A 173 -3.10 4.96 -18.46
N ASN A 174 -3.97 4.68 -17.51
CA ASN A 174 -4.22 5.48 -16.32
C ASN A 174 -3.31 5.14 -15.12
N LEU A 175 -2.23 4.36 -15.31
CA LEU A 175 -1.20 4.18 -14.28
C LEU A 175 -0.46 5.50 -14.06
N PHE A 176 -0.34 5.92 -12.80
CA PHE A 176 0.23 7.22 -12.42
C PHE A 176 1.03 7.09 -11.12
N GLY A 177 2.25 7.62 -11.05
CA GLY A 177 3.01 7.53 -9.82
C GLY A 177 4.50 7.78 -9.99
N GLY A 178 5.27 7.45 -8.96
CA GLY A 178 6.70 7.70 -8.94
C GLY A 178 7.35 7.41 -7.60
N SER A 179 8.49 8.04 -7.32
CA SER A 179 9.33 7.73 -6.18
C SER A 179 9.60 8.94 -5.29
N ALA A 180 9.92 8.67 -4.02
CA ALA A 180 10.47 9.64 -3.07
C ALA A 180 11.97 9.87 -3.34
N ASP A 181 12.27 10.47 -4.49
CA ASP A 181 13.62 10.82 -4.96
C ASP A 181 14.61 9.65 -5.15
N LEU A 182 14.09 8.43 -5.33
CA LEU A 182 14.88 7.21 -5.47
C LEU A 182 14.60 6.46 -6.79
N ALA A 183 13.96 7.10 -7.77
CA ALA A 183 13.49 6.46 -8.99
C ALA A 183 14.56 5.63 -9.75
N PRO A 184 15.82 6.07 -9.92
CA PRO A 184 16.85 5.26 -10.57
C PRO A 184 17.19 3.97 -9.80
N SER A 185 17.21 4.03 -8.47
CA SER A 185 17.51 2.89 -7.59
C SER A 185 16.32 1.95 -7.45
N ASN A 186 15.10 2.49 -7.35
CA ASN A 186 13.86 1.72 -7.26
C ASN A 186 13.44 1.11 -8.60
N LYS A 187 13.98 1.60 -9.72
CA LYS A 187 13.57 1.15 -11.05
C LYS A 187 12.08 1.39 -11.34
N SER A 188 11.55 2.54 -10.91
CA SER A 188 10.12 2.84 -10.87
C SER A 188 9.65 3.89 -11.88
N VAL A 189 10.43 4.16 -12.94
CA VAL A 189 10.09 5.11 -14.00
C VAL A 189 9.41 4.39 -15.17
N MET A 190 8.27 4.90 -15.62
CA MET A 190 7.66 4.52 -16.89
C MET A 190 8.39 5.23 -18.03
N LYS A 191 9.23 4.52 -18.79
CA LYS A 191 10.22 5.09 -19.72
C LYS A 191 9.59 5.83 -20.91
N ASP A 192 8.42 5.39 -21.35
CA ASP A 192 7.72 5.98 -22.51
C ASP A 192 6.72 7.07 -22.09
N ARG A 193 6.80 7.56 -20.83
CA ARG A 193 5.90 8.57 -20.28
C ARG A 193 6.67 9.74 -19.67
N GLU A 194 6.15 10.93 -19.91
CA GLU A 194 6.69 12.17 -19.38
C GLU A 194 6.45 12.35 -17.87
N TYR A 195 7.19 13.25 -17.27
CA TYR A 195 7.00 13.67 -15.88
C TYR A 195 5.85 14.67 -15.78
N TYR A 196 5.02 14.47 -14.77
CA TYR A 196 3.99 15.41 -14.37
C TYR A 196 4.63 16.67 -13.79
N SER A 197 4.26 17.82 -14.34
CA SER A 197 4.69 19.14 -13.84
C SER A 197 3.65 20.19 -14.16
N LYS A 198 3.88 21.42 -13.69
CA LYS A 198 3.03 22.56 -14.05
C LYS A 198 3.02 22.82 -15.57
N GLU A 199 4.16 22.62 -16.21
CA GLU A 199 4.37 22.80 -17.66
C GLU A 199 3.86 21.59 -18.46
N ASN A 200 3.78 20.43 -17.83
CA ASN A 200 3.31 19.17 -18.44
C ASN A 200 2.30 18.44 -17.54
N PRO A 201 1.04 18.90 -17.48
CA PRO A 201 0.01 18.30 -16.63
C PRO A 201 -0.49 16.94 -17.14
N THR A 202 -0.04 16.50 -18.32
CA THR A 202 -0.39 15.19 -18.91
C THR A 202 0.65 14.11 -18.60
N GLY A 203 1.76 14.46 -17.97
CA GLY A 203 2.75 13.50 -17.51
C GLY A 203 2.20 12.51 -16.49
N SER A 204 2.78 11.33 -16.41
CA SER A 204 2.33 10.27 -15.52
C SER A 204 3.40 9.82 -14.51
N ASN A 205 4.67 10.17 -14.73
CA ASN A 205 5.72 9.97 -13.72
C ASN A 205 5.75 11.16 -12.76
N VAL A 206 5.87 10.91 -11.45
CA VAL A 206 5.83 11.94 -10.41
C VAL A 206 7.13 11.97 -9.62
N HIS A 207 7.73 13.15 -9.49
CA HIS A 207 8.78 13.41 -8.52
C HIS A 207 8.17 13.84 -7.18
N PHE A 208 7.96 12.90 -6.26
CA PHE A 208 7.42 13.23 -4.93
C PHE A 208 8.43 13.94 -4.03
N GLY A 209 9.72 13.80 -4.31
CA GLY A 209 10.80 14.25 -3.44
C GLY A 209 10.93 13.37 -2.19
N ILE A 210 11.83 13.74 -1.26
CA ILE A 210 12.03 13.02 0.00
C ILE A 210 10.88 13.35 0.96
N ARG A 211 9.70 12.76 0.70
CA ARG A 211 8.42 13.03 1.39
C ARG A 211 7.54 11.79 1.43
N GLU A 212 8.02 10.70 2.01
CA GLU A 212 7.37 9.39 1.97
C GLU A 212 5.93 9.40 2.50
N PHE A 213 5.69 10.10 3.62
CA PHE A 213 4.34 10.24 4.17
C PHE A 213 3.42 11.04 3.24
N ALA A 214 3.91 12.18 2.72
CA ALA A 214 3.11 12.99 1.78
C ALA A 214 2.87 12.24 0.47
N MET A 215 3.85 11.50 -0.04
CA MET A 215 3.73 10.64 -1.23
C MET A 215 2.61 9.62 -1.07
N THR A 216 2.57 8.88 0.04
CA THR A 216 1.50 7.91 0.32
C THR A 216 0.14 8.61 0.51
N ALA A 217 0.10 9.73 1.23
CA ALA A 217 -1.14 10.48 1.41
C ALA A 217 -1.70 11.04 0.08
N MET A 218 -0.82 11.50 -0.82
CA MET A 218 -1.21 11.94 -2.18
C MET A 218 -1.74 10.76 -2.99
N ALA A 219 -1.07 9.59 -2.96
CA ALA A 219 -1.55 8.40 -3.65
C ALA A 219 -2.93 7.95 -3.13
N ASN A 220 -3.15 8.01 -1.82
CA ASN A 220 -4.45 7.73 -1.22
C ASN A 220 -5.52 8.70 -1.73
N GLY A 221 -5.22 9.99 -1.80
CA GLY A 221 -6.12 11.01 -2.36
C GLY A 221 -6.45 10.77 -3.84
N ILE A 222 -5.45 10.40 -4.65
CA ILE A 222 -5.61 10.06 -6.07
C ILE A 222 -6.52 8.82 -6.21
N ALA A 223 -6.29 7.78 -5.39
CA ALA A 223 -7.13 6.58 -5.42
C ALA A 223 -8.58 6.86 -5.02
N VAL A 224 -8.80 7.72 -4.00
CA VAL A 224 -10.15 8.14 -3.58
C VAL A 224 -10.87 8.96 -4.67
N HIS A 225 -10.14 9.82 -5.38
CA HIS A 225 -10.71 10.59 -6.48
C HIS A 225 -11.17 9.69 -7.63
N GLY A 226 -10.47 8.58 -7.85
CA GLY A 226 -10.75 7.67 -8.97
C GLY A 226 -10.16 8.14 -10.30
N GLY A 227 -10.31 7.31 -11.33
CA GLY A 227 -9.82 7.56 -12.69
C GLY A 227 -8.34 7.21 -12.89
N LEU A 228 -7.47 7.37 -11.91
CA LEU A 228 -6.07 7.00 -11.97
C LEU A 228 -5.77 5.77 -11.07
N ARG A 229 -4.80 4.97 -11.46
CA ARG A 229 -4.26 3.86 -10.67
C ARG A 229 -2.90 4.28 -10.10
N PRO A 230 -2.84 4.72 -8.82
CA PRO A 230 -1.62 5.26 -8.25
C PRO A 230 -0.63 4.19 -7.84
N TYR A 231 0.66 4.47 -8.07
CA TYR A 231 1.75 3.75 -7.42
C TYR A 231 2.75 4.70 -6.77
N VAL A 232 3.40 4.21 -5.73
CA VAL A 232 4.47 4.91 -5.01
C VAL A 232 5.69 4.01 -4.89
N ALA A 233 6.89 4.58 -4.81
CA ALA A 233 8.11 3.81 -4.69
C ALA A 233 9.09 4.42 -3.70
N GLY A 234 9.79 3.55 -2.97
CA GLY A 234 10.81 3.92 -2.00
C GLY A 234 11.69 2.72 -1.63
N PHE A 235 12.71 2.93 -0.81
CA PHE A 235 13.38 1.82 -0.16
C PHE A 235 12.49 1.25 0.95
N PHE A 236 12.52 -0.06 1.13
CA PHE A 236 11.62 -0.72 2.08
C PHE A 236 11.81 -0.25 3.52
N VAL A 237 13.05 0.03 3.93
CA VAL A 237 13.32 0.60 5.25
C VAL A 237 12.59 1.93 5.49
N PHE A 238 12.38 2.74 4.46
CA PHE A 238 11.66 4.01 4.57
C PHE A 238 10.13 3.86 4.59
N ALA A 239 9.61 2.62 4.57
CA ALA A 239 8.23 2.35 4.92
C ALA A 239 7.89 2.82 6.35
N ASP A 240 8.87 3.00 7.22
CA ASP A 240 8.70 3.65 8.53
C ASP A 240 8.08 5.05 8.40
N TYR A 241 8.54 5.84 7.44
CA TYR A 241 7.98 7.17 7.16
C TYR A 241 6.65 7.11 6.41
N MET A 242 6.37 6.02 5.69
CA MET A 242 5.11 5.79 4.97
C MET A 242 4.01 5.24 5.87
N LYS A 243 4.34 4.65 7.02
CA LYS A 243 3.48 3.78 7.84
C LYS A 243 2.06 4.32 8.07
N ALA A 244 1.92 5.59 8.41
CA ALA A 244 0.61 6.18 8.65
C ALA A 244 -0.25 6.22 7.36
N GLY A 245 0.36 6.55 6.21
CA GLY A 245 -0.29 6.54 4.91
C GLY A 245 -0.68 5.12 4.47
N LEU A 246 0.25 4.13 4.60
CA LEU A 246 -0.01 2.71 4.30
C LEU A 246 -1.17 2.15 5.14
N ARG A 247 -1.24 2.55 6.43
CA ARG A 247 -2.34 2.14 7.29
C ARG A 247 -3.67 2.75 6.84
N MET A 248 -3.67 3.99 6.37
CA MET A 248 -4.89 4.65 5.89
C MET A 248 -5.39 4.03 4.57
N GLU A 249 -4.51 3.71 3.62
CA GLU A 249 -4.94 3.02 2.39
C GLU A 249 -5.55 1.64 2.67
N SER A 250 -4.99 0.92 3.65
CA SER A 250 -5.52 -0.35 4.12
C SER A 250 -6.91 -0.20 4.77
N LEU A 251 -7.04 0.76 5.69
CA LEU A 251 -8.29 1.05 6.40
C LEU A 251 -9.41 1.50 5.45
N MET A 252 -9.06 2.29 4.44
CA MET A 252 -9.99 2.81 3.43
C MET A 252 -10.23 1.83 2.28
N GLY A 253 -9.47 0.73 2.18
CA GLY A 253 -9.59 -0.24 1.10
C GLY A 253 -9.17 0.31 -0.26
N LEU A 254 -8.07 1.06 -0.32
CA LEU A 254 -7.60 1.72 -1.54
C LEU A 254 -6.62 0.85 -2.33
N PRO A 255 -6.74 0.74 -3.66
CA PRO A 255 -5.88 -0.08 -4.51
C PRO A 255 -4.55 0.61 -4.84
N VAL A 256 -3.85 1.11 -3.84
CA VAL A 256 -2.53 1.74 -4.03
C VAL A 256 -1.46 0.66 -4.18
N ILE A 257 -0.54 0.85 -5.13
CA ILE A 257 0.58 -0.05 -5.38
C ILE A 257 1.84 0.57 -4.75
N SER A 258 2.46 -0.14 -3.79
CA SER A 258 3.71 0.28 -3.17
C SER A 258 4.88 -0.55 -3.69
N ILE A 259 5.83 0.07 -4.39
CA ILE A 259 7.06 -0.57 -4.89
C ILE A 259 8.15 -0.32 -3.86
N LEU A 260 8.41 -1.31 -3.00
CA LEU A 260 9.35 -1.21 -1.88
C LEU A 260 10.58 -2.07 -2.18
N THR A 261 11.68 -1.43 -2.50
CA THR A 261 12.92 -2.10 -2.90
C THR A 261 13.94 -2.16 -1.77
N HIS A 262 15.03 -2.94 -1.96
CA HIS A 262 16.07 -3.10 -0.95
C HIS A 262 15.50 -3.82 0.30
N ASP A 263 15.04 -5.05 0.06
CA ASP A 263 14.12 -5.80 0.91
C ASP A 263 14.71 -6.43 2.17
N SER A 264 16.05 -6.53 2.29
CA SER A 264 16.70 -7.30 3.36
C SER A 264 18.16 -6.88 3.57
N ILE A 265 18.91 -7.64 4.37
CA ILE A 265 20.37 -7.52 4.52
C ILE A 265 21.12 -7.66 3.17
N GLY A 266 20.48 -8.17 2.13
CA GLY A 266 20.95 -8.18 0.75
C GLY A 266 21.24 -6.79 0.15
N VAL A 267 20.85 -5.71 0.84
CA VAL A 267 21.29 -4.33 0.55
C VAL A 267 22.81 -4.21 0.60
N GLY A 268 23.47 -4.89 1.54
CA GLY A 268 24.91 -4.95 1.60
C GLY A 268 25.55 -3.79 2.35
N GLU A 269 26.51 -3.13 1.70
CA GLU A 269 27.41 -2.15 2.31
C GLU A 269 26.74 -0.89 2.86
N ASP A 270 25.55 -0.54 2.40
CA ASP A 270 24.76 0.58 2.93
C ASP A 270 24.43 0.40 4.42
N GLY A 271 24.42 -0.87 4.88
CA GLY A 271 24.38 -1.22 6.28
C GLY A 271 23.01 -1.11 6.97
N PRO A 272 23.01 -1.18 8.31
CA PRO A 272 21.77 -1.33 9.12
C PRO A 272 20.73 -0.23 8.90
N THR A 273 21.16 0.99 8.56
CA THR A 273 20.25 2.12 8.32
C THR A 273 19.39 1.95 7.06
N HIS A 274 19.75 1.00 6.18
CA HIS A 274 19.06 0.74 4.92
C HIS A 274 18.57 -0.72 4.80
N GLN A 275 18.83 -1.55 5.81
CA GLN A 275 18.46 -2.97 5.84
C GLN A 275 17.19 -3.16 6.70
N PRO A 276 16.02 -3.41 6.09
CA PRO A 276 14.79 -3.66 6.84
C PRO A 276 14.85 -5.01 7.56
N ILE A 277 14.39 -5.06 8.79
CA ILE A 277 14.32 -6.27 9.64
C ILE A 277 12.88 -6.56 10.04
N GLU A 278 12.20 -5.63 10.74
CA GLU A 278 10.84 -5.79 11.26
C GLU A 278 9.74 -5.38 10.25
N HIS A 279 10.11 -4.81 9.13
CA HIS A 279 9.18 -4.17 8.19
C HIS A 279 8.21 -5.16 7.52
N LEU A 280 8.66 -6.41 7.25
CA LEU A 280 7.76 -7.46 6.76
C LEU A 280 6.67 -7.79 7.78
N ALA A 281 7.04 -7.96 9.04
CA ALA A 281 6.10 -8.19 10.13
C ALA A 281 5.12 -7.01 10.28
N MET A 282 5.62 -5.78 10.17
CA MET A 282 4.82 -4.56 10.19
C MET A 282 3.74 -4.58 9.10
N LEU A 283 4.09 -4.87 7.84
CA LEU A 283 3.12 -4.91 6.74
C LEU A 283 2.13 -6.08 6.90
N ARG A 284 2.62 -7.28 7.20
CA ARG A 284 1.80 -8.49 7.41
C ARG A 284 0.84 -8.39 8.60
N SER A 285 1.12 -7.51 9.57
CA SER A 285 0.25 -7.26 10.71
C SER A 285 -0.91 -6.29 10.42
N MET A 286 -0.88 -5.58 9.30
CA MET A 286 -1.96 -4.66 8.92
C MET A 286 -3.13 -5.43 8.31
N PRO A 287 -4.36 -5.29 8.85
CA PRO A 287 -5.55 -5.88 8.23
C PRO A 287 -5.76 -5.35 6.81
N ASN A 288 -6.25 -6.19 5.89
CA ASN A 288 -6.54 -5.82 4.51
C ASN A 288 -5.34 -5.19 3.76
N TYR A 289 -4.14 -5.71 3.96
CA TYR A 289 -2.93 -5.29 3.27
C TYR A 289 -2.24 -6.49 2.64
N ILE A 290 -1.84 -6.43 1.39
CA ILE A 290 -1.10 -7.51 0.72
C ILE A 290 0.38 -7.16 0.69
N ALA A 291 1.18 -7.91 1.44
CA ALA A 291 2.64 -7.90 1.34
C ALA A 291 3.07 -9.03 0.39
N PHE A 292 3.70 -8.69 -0.73
CA PHE A 292 4.13 -9.65 -1.75
C PHE A 292 5.64 -9.56 -1.96
N ARG A 293 6.40 -10.57 -1.50
CA ARG A 293 7.86 -10.65 -1.59
C ARG A 293 8.29 -11.76 -2.56
N PRO A 294 8.48 -11.46 -3.85
CA PRO A 294 8.76 -12.43 -4.88
C PRO A 294 10.20 -12.95 -4.83
N CYS A 295 10.41 -14.23 -5.16
CA CYS A 295 11.73 -14.87 -5.20
C CYS A 295 12.43 -14.74 -6.55
N ASP A 296 11.73 -14.42 -7.64
CA ASP A 296 12.27 -14.29 -8.98
C ASP A 296 11.44 -13.40 -9.91
N THR A 297 11.80 -13.41 -11.19
CA THR A 297 11.14 -12.61 -12.22
C THR A 297 9.69 -13.01 -12.47
N ARG A 298 9.33 -14.28 -12.34
CA ARG A 298 7.98 -14.80 -12.61
C ARG A 298 7.06 -14.51 -11.44
N GLU A 299 7.52 -14.69 -10.21
CA GLU A 299 6.77 -14.27 -9.04
C GLU A 299 6.61 -12.74 -8.99
N THR A 300 7.57 -11.97 -9.50
CA THR A 300 7.44 -10.52 -9.63
C THR A 300 6.27 -10.14 -10.53
N ALA A 301 6.07 -10.85 -11.64
CA ALA A 301 4.89 -10.64 -12.50
C ALA A 301 3.58 -11.01 -11.78
N ALA A 302 3.57 -12.09 -10.99
CA ALA A 302 2.42 -12.45 -10.16
C ALA A 302 2.08 -11.37 -9.11
N GLY A 303 3.09 -10.76 -8.50
CA GLY A 303 2.90 -9.62 -7.59
C GLY A 303 2.27 -8.42 -8.27
N TRP A 304 2.74 -8.05 -9.47
CA TRP A 304 2.15 -6.98 -10.27
C TRP A 304 0.72 -7.28 -10.71
N TYR A 305 0.45 -8.50 -11.17
CA TYR A 305 -0.91 -8.93 -11.50
C TYR A 305 -1.84 -8.80 -10.29
N THR A 306 -1.39 -9.25 -9.13
CA THR A 306 -2.14 -9.11 -7.87
C THR A 306 -2.42 -7.64 -7.57
N ALA A 307 -1.41 -6.77 -7.62
CA ALA A 307 -1.55 -5.35 -7.33
C ALA A 307 -2.55 -4.63 -8.26
N LEU A 308 -2.60 -5.04 -9.53
CA LEU A 308 -3.49 -4.45 -10.53
C LEU A 308 -4.93 -4.95 -10.44
N THR A 309 -5.15 -6.18 -9.95
CA THR A 309 -6.48 -6.81 -9.94
C THR A 309 -7.20 -6.73 -8.59
N LYS A 310 -6.49 -6.29 -7.51
CA LYS A 310 -7.12 -6.03 -6.22
C LYS A 310 -7.58 -4.58 -6.15
N THR A 311 -8.88 -4.37 -6.23
CA THR A 311 -9.49 -3.03 -6.35
C THR A 311 -9.87 -2.41 -4.99
N ASN A 312 -9.82 -3.20 -3.92
CA ASN A 312 -10.19 -2.78 -2.55
C ASN A 312 -9.12 -3.13 -1.50
N THR A 313 -7.90 -3.42 -1.95
CA THR A 313 -6.81 -3.85 -1.06
C THR A 313 -5.48 -3.33 -1.60
N PRO A 314 -4.73 -2.54 -0.84
CA PRO A 314 -3.40 -2.10 -1.24
C PRO A 314 -2.42 -3.27 -1.31
N THR A 315 -1.44 -3.15 -2.19
CA THR A 315 -0.42 -4.18 -2.39
C THR A 315 0.98 -3.59 -2.37
N ALA A 316 1.84 -4.09 -1.50
CA ALA A 316 3.26 -3.80 -1.51
C ALA A 316 4.04 -4.90 -2.25
N LEU A 317 4.81 -4.50 -3.25
CA LEU A 317 5.81 -5.32 -3.92
C LEU A 317 7.16 -5.12 -3.23
N ILE A 318 7.66 -6.14 -2.53
CA ILE A 318 8.86 -6.08 -1.69
C ILE A 318 10.00 -6.75 -2.45
N LEU A 319 10.95 -5.94 -2.92
CA LEU A 319 11.83 -6.30 -4.03
C LEU A 319 13.31 -6.25 -3.65
N SER A 320 14.06 -7.27 -4.07
CA SER A 320 15.49 -7.39 -3.80
C SER A 320 16.35 -6.35 -4.54
N ARG A 321 17.48 -5.96 -3.92
CA ARG A 321 18.55 -5.23 -4.59
C ARG A 321 19.48 -6.13 -5.36
N GLN A 322 19.85 -7.27 -4.76
CA GLN A 322 20.72 -8.29 -5.33
C GLN A 322 20.00 -9.11 -6.40
N ASN A 323 20.77 -9.66 -7.34
CA ASN A 323 20.24 -10.58 -8.32
C ASN A 323 19.81 -11.90 -7.66
N LEU A 324 18.71 -12.45 -8.15
CA LEU A 324 18.17 -13.74 -7.76
C LEU A 324 18.06 -14.65 -8.99
N PRO A 325 18.31 -15.96 -8.87
CA PRO A 325 18.15 -16.88 -9.98
C PRO A 325 16.67 -17.07 -10.33
N ALA A 326 16.41 -17.36 -11.60
CA ALA A 326 15.10 -17.85 -12.02
C ALA A 326 14.96 -19.32 -11.58
N LEU A 327 13.97 -19.61 -10.74
CA LEU A 327 13.76 -20.97 -10.22
C LEU A 327 12.74 -21.73 -11.08
N GLU A 328 13.02 -23.01 -11.35
CA GLU A 328 12.05 -23.87 -12.04
C GLU A 328 10.81 -24.08 -11.17
N GLY A 329 9.62 -24.00 -11.78
CA GLY A 329 8.34 -24.17 -11.10
C GLY A 329 7.67 -22.88 -10.63
N THR A 330 8.37 -21.74 -10.64
CA THR A 330 7.75 -20.43 -10.33
C THR A 330 6.80 -19.98 -11.44
N GLY A 331 5.78 -19.18 -11.08
CA GLY A 331 4.82 -18.68 -12.04
C GLY A 331 3.48 -18.25 -11.42
N LYS A 332 2.39 -18.55 -12.13
CA LYS A 332 1.02 -18.13 -11.76
C LYS A 332 0.54 -18.73 -10.42
N ASP A 333 1.11 -19.86 -9.97
CA ASP A 333 0.75 -20.42 -8.67
C ASP A 333 1.08 -19.49 -7.50
N ALA A 334 2.00 -18.55 -7.67
CA ALA A 334 2.29 -17.48 -6.70
C ALA A 334 1.08 -16.59 -6.39
N LEU A 335 0.07 -16.53 -7.28
CA LEU A 335 -1.20 -15.82 -7.05
C LEU A 335 -1.99 -16.39 -5.87
N LYS A 336 -1.70 -17.63 -5.46
CA LYS A 336 -2.30 -18.27 -4.28
C LYS A 336 -1.64 -17.85 -2.96
N GLY A 337 -0.52 -17.14 -3.04
CA GLY A 337 0.22 -16.60 -1.88
C GLY A 337 1.23 -17.55 -1.26
N ALA A 338 0.99 -18.86 -1.31
CA ALA A 338 1.97 -19.91 -1.05
C ALA A 338 1.63 -21.13 -1.92
N TYR A 339 2.65 -21.81 -2.39
CA TYR A 339 2.49 -22.97 -3.27
C TYR A 339 3.70 -23.91 -3.19
N ILE A 340 3.50 -25.15 -3.62
CA ILE A 340 4.58 -26.14 -3.70
C ILE A 340 5.45 -25.81 -4.92
N LEU A 341 6.70 -25.41 -4.66
CA LEU A 341 7.67 -25.11 -5.72
C LEU A 341 8.43 -26.35 -6.18
N LYS A 342 8.79 -27.25 -5.24
CA LYS A 342 9.48 -28.51 -5.52
C LYS A 342 8.99 -29.57 -4.52
N ASP A 343 8.64 -30.76 -4.99
CA ASP A 343 8.04 -31.79 -4.14
C ASP A 343 8.79 -33.12 -4.22
N CYS A 344 8.64 -33.92 -3.19
CA CYS A 344 9.13 -35.30 -3.13
C CYS A 344 8.02 -36.28 -3.56
N VAL A 345 8.42 -37.54 -3.80
CA VAL A 345 7.46 -38.62 -4.01
C VAL A 345 6.91 -39.12 -2.68
N GLY A 346 5.58 -39.03 -2.54
CA GLY A 346 4.85 -39.45 -1.33
C GLY A 346 4.74 -38.36 -0.29
N THR A 347 4.63 -38.73 0.98
CA THR A 347 4.54 -37.77 2.09
C THR A 347 5.93 -37.22 2.42
N PRO A 348 6.10 -35.90 2.47
CA PRO A 348 7.37 -35.32 2.89
C PRO A 348 7.65 -35.56 4.37
N ASP A 349 8.93 -35.75 4.71
CA ASP A 349 9.41 -35.82 6.09
C ASP A 349 9.52 -34.40 6.69
N VAL A 350 9.88 -33.39 5.85
CA VAL A 350 10.07 -32.00 6.25
C VAL A 350 9.50 -31.00 5.22
N LEU A 351 8.92 -29.90 5.71
CA LEU A 351 8.50 -28.75 4.89
C LEU A 351 9.54 -27.64 5.03
N LEU A 352 10.04 -27.15 3.90
CA LEU A 352 10.94 -26.00 3.80
C LEU A 352 10.14 -24.81 3.25
N MET A 353 10.11 -23.69 3.97
CA MET A 353 9.30 -22.52 3.62
C MET A 353 10.15 -21.26 3.58
N ALA A 354 9.96 -20.42 2.58
CA ALA A 354 10.63 -19.12 2.48
C ALA A 354 9.83 -18.15 1.60
N SER A 355 10.19 -16.86 1.67
CA SER A 355 9.79 -15.85 0.69
C SER A 355 11.03 -15.12 0.14
N GLY A 356 10.88 -14.46 -1.01
CA GLY A 356 11.96 -13.63 -1.57
C GLY A 356 13.27 -14.39 -1.81
N SER A 357 14.39 -13.76 -1.52
CA SER A 357 15.74 -14.29 -1.81
C SER A 357 16.04 -15.60 -1.12
N GLU A 358 15.41 -15.92 0.00
CA GLU A 358 15.70 -17.13 0.77
C GLU A 358 15.07 -18.40 0.17
N VAL A 359 14.15 -18.26 -0.81
CA VAL A 359 13.59 -19.41 -1.54
C VAL A 359 14.69 -20.20 -2.27
N GLU A 360 15.71 -19.51 -2.80
CA GLU A 360 16.88 -20.17 -3.41
C GLU A 360 17.61 -21.10 -2.42
N LEU A 361 17.75 -20.68 -1.17
CA LEU A 361 18.43 -21.48 -0.14
C LEU A 361 17.70 -22.79 0.14
N ILE A 362 16.39 -22.72 0.35
CA ILE A 362 15.58 -23.92 0.59
C ILE A 362 15.44 -24.80 -0.66
N TYR A 363 15.49 -24.19 -1.86
CA TYR A 363 15.47 -24.92 -3.13
C TYR A 363 16.74 -25.77 -3.28
N LYS A 364 17.92 -25.23 -2.93
CA LYS A 364 19.21 -25.94 -2.93
C LYS A 364 19.29 -26.96 -1.79
N ALA A 365 18.77 -26.63 -0.60
CA ALA A 365 18.75 -27.55 0.55
C ALA A 365 17.94 -28.83 0.25
N TYR A 366 16.91 -28.73 -0.58
CA TYR A 366 16.15 -29.91 -1.03
C TYR A 366 17.02 -31.00 -1.62
N ASP A 367 17.94 -30.67 -2.53
CA ASP A 367 18.81 -31.65 -3.18
C ASP A 367 19.78 -32.29 -2.18
N VAL A 368 20.34 -31.51 -1.28
CA VAL A 368 21.23 -32.01 -0.22
C VAL A 368 20.49 -32.95 0.75
N LEU A 369 19.22 -32.62 1.09
CA LEU A 369 18.39 -33.48 1.94
C LEU A 369 18.04 -34.79 1.23
N ALA A 370 17.71 -34.72 -0.07
CA ALA A 370 17.42 -35.90 -0.88
C ALA A 370 18.61 -36.85 -0.94
N GLU A 371 19.86 -36.36 -1.11
CA GLU A 371 21.10 -37.17 -1.06
C GLU A 371 21.28 -37.86 0.33
N LYS A 372 20.74 -37.26 1.39
CA LYS A 372 20.74 -37.84 2.74
C LYS A 372 19.55 -38.76 3.01
N GLY A 373 18.67 -38.98 2.04
CA GLY A 373 17.48 -39.82 2.13
C GLY A 373 16.29 -39.18 2.84
N VAL A 374 16.29 -37.84 3.04
CA VAL A 374 15.20 -37.08 3.64
C VAL A 374 14.28 -36.54 2.52
N LYS A 375 12.98 -36.81 2.64
CA LYS A 375 11.98 -36.32 1.70
C LYS A 375 11.55 -34.91 2.10
N ALA A 376 12.01 -33.92 1.38
CA ALA A 376 11.64 -32.53 1.62
C ALA A 376 10.57 -32.05 0.63
N ARG A 377 9.82 -31.02 1.04
CA ARG A 377 8.95 -30.22 0.18
C ARG A 377 9.35 -28.78 0.28
N VAL A 378 9.57 -28.10 -0.85
CA VAL A 378 9.88 -26.68 -0.94
C VAL A 378 8.61 -25.90 -1.21
N ILE A 379 8.34 -24.92 -0.38
CA ILE A 379 7.15 -24.06 -0.46
C ILE A 379 7.61 -22.60 -0.58
N SER A 380 7.31 -21.97 -1.72
CA SER A 380 7.45 -20.52 -1.84
C SER A 380 6.23 -19.83 -1.26
N MET A 381 6.46 -18.82 -0.42
CA MET A 381 5.40 -18.07 0.29
C MET A 381 5.49 -16.56 0.00
N PRO A 382 5.32 -16.12 -1.23
CA PRO A 382 5.46 -14.69 -1.57
C PRO A 382 4.44 -13.80 -0.86
N SER A 383 3.26 -14.30 -0.47
CA SER A 383 2.24 -13.51 0.25
C SER A 383 1.41 -14.35 1.21
N TRP A 384 1.58 -14.10 2.50
CA TRP A 384 0.77 -14.77 3.54
C TRP A 384 -0.71 -14.38 3.48
N ASP A 385 -1.00 -13.13 3.17
CA ASP A 385 -2.37 -12.60 3.09
C ASP A 385 -3.20 -13.29 2.01
N LEU A 386 -2.60 -13.61 0.89
CA LEU A 386 -3.24 -14.36 -0.18
C LEU A 386 -3.40 -15.84 0.18
N PHE A 387 -2.39 -16.43 0.82
CA PHE A 387 -2.45 -17.81 1.26
C PHE A 387 -3.52 -18.05 2.31
N GLU A 388 -3.65 -17.14 3.29
CA GLU A 388 -4.65 -17.26 4.33
C GLU A 388 -6.11 -17.19 3.80
N LYS A 389 -6.31 -16.56 2.66
CA LYS A 389 -7.60 -16.49 1.97
C LYS A 389 -7.93 -17.76 1.15
N GLN A 390 -6.98 -18.71 1.03
CA GLN A 390 -7.23 -19.98 0.33
C GLN A 390 -8.11 -20.91 1.17
N SER A 391 -8.75 -21.89 0.49
CA SER A 391 -9.55 -22.91 1.16
C SER A 391 -8.71 -23.75 2.14
N ALA A 392 -9.37 -24.37 3.12
CA ALA A 392 -8.73 -25.25 4.07
C ALA A 392 -8.07 -26.46 3.37
N GLU A 393 -8.71 -26.98 2.33
CA GLU A 393 -8.21 -28.09 1.52
C GLU A 393 -6.92 -27.71 0.77
N TYR A 394 -6.88 -26.51 0.18
CA TYR A 394 -5.69 -26.01 -0.47
C TYR A 394 -4.54 -25.83 0.52
N LYS A 395 -4.80 -25.18 1.65
CA LYS A 395 -3.77 -25.00 2.70
C LYS A 395 -3.25 -26.32 3.22
N GLU A 396 -4.12 -27.31 3.41
CA GLU A 396 -3.72 -28.67 3.82
C GLU A 396 -2.92 -29.39 2.73
N SER A 397 -3.22 -29.20 1.45
CA SER A 397 -2.47 -29.80 0.34
C SER A 397 -1.05 -29.24 0.24
N VAL A 398 -0.85 -27.94 0.52
CA VAL A 398 0.47 -27.29 0.51
C VAL A 398 1.26 -27.61 1.77
N MET A 399 0.63 -27.50 2.94
CA MET A 399 1.23 -27.67 4.29
C MET A 399 0.46 -28.69 5.12
N PRO A 400 0.62 -30.00 4.85
CA PRO A 400 -0.10 -31.04 5.60
C PRO A 400 0.20 -30.95 7.10
N LYS A 401 -0.86 -30.93 7.92
CA LYS A 401 -0.75 -30.85 9.38
C LYS A 401 -0.02 -32.04 9.98
N ALA A 402 -0.06 -33.18 9.32
CA ALA A 402 0.65 -34.38 9.74
C ALA A 402 2.18 -34.22 9.67
N VAL A 403 2.69 -33.34 8.81
CA VAL A 403 4.14 -33.06 8.69
C VAL A 403 4.50 -31.98 9.68
N ARG A 404 5.13 -32.37 10.80
CA ARG A 404 5.47 -31.47 11.93
C ARG A 404 6.86 -30.87 11.81
N ALA A 405 7.82 -31.59 11.19
CA ALA A 405 9.14 -31.03 10.89
C ALA A 405 8.99 -29.92 9.84
N ARG A 406 9.29 -28.70 10.22
CA ARG A 406 9.09 -27.51 9.37
C ARG A 406 10.21 -26.52 9.62
N VAL A 407 10.78 -26.00 8.55
CA VAL A 407 11.83 -24.97 8.61
C VAL A 407 11.37 -23.76 7.78
N ALA A 408 11.38 -22.59 8.39
CA ALA A 408 11.16 -21.34 7.70
C ALA A 408 12.46 -20.53 7.62
N VAL A 409 12.70 -19.90 6.47
CA VAL A 409 13.90 -19.10 6.21
C VAL A 409 13.50 -17.74 5.64
N GLU A 410 13.86 -16.66 6.33
CA GLU A 410 13.56 -15.30 5.87
C GLU A 410 14.54 -14.28 6.48
N ALA A 411 15.21 -13.49 5.65
CA ALA A 411 16.14 -12.45 6.08
C ALA A 411 15.38 -11.20 6.61
N ALA A 412 14.55 -11.43 7.62
CA ALA A 412 13.75 -10.47 8.36
C ALA A 412 13.49 -11.03 9.78
N ALA A 413 12.80 -10.26 10.63
CA ALA A 413 12.37 -10.75 11.93
C ALA A 413 11.45 -11.99 11.81
N ASP A 414 11.55 -12.91 12.75
CA ASP A 414 10.82 -14.19 12.78
C ASP A 414 9.32 -14.02 13.05
N PHE A 415 8.88 -12.81 13.35
CA PHE A 415 7.54 -12.50 13.83
C PHE A 415 6.45 -12.96 12.85
N GLY A 416 5.70 -13.96 13.28
CA GLY A 416 4.60 -14.58 12.51
C GLY A 416 4.94 -15.94 11.90
N TRP A 417 6.20 -16.32 11.68
CA TRP A 417 6.59 -17.63 11.15
C TRP A 417 6.15 -18.79 12.03
N HIS A 418 6.08 -18.59 13.35
CA HIS A 418 5.63 -19.62 14.31
C HIS A 418 4.21 -20.12 14.04
N LYS A 419 3.37 -19.32 13.36
CA LYS A 419 2.05 -19.76 12.86
C LYS A 419 2.16 -20.95 11.89
N TYR A 420 3.21 -21.00 11.09
CA TYR A 420 3.42 -21.99 10.04
C TYR A 420 4.34 -23.13 10.48
N VAL A 421 5.41 -22.82 11.19
CA VAL A 421 6.35 -23.87 11.66
C VAL A 421 5.81 -24.62 12.87
N GLY A 422 4.95 -24.00 13.68
CA GLY A 422 4.46 -24.61 14.92
C GLY A 422 5.50 -24.64 16.04
N LEU A 423 5.26 -25.47 17.07
CA LEU A 423 6.14 -25.57 18.24
C LEU A 423 7.35 -26.48 18.01
N ASP A 424 7.29 -27.38 17.03
CA ASP A 424 8.34 -28.38 16.75
C ASP A 424 9.22 -27.96 15.56
N GLY A 425 8.86 -26.88 14.87
CA GLY A 425 9.61 -26.39 13.72
C GLY A 425 10.70 -25.39 14.10
N ALA A 426 11.55 -25.07 13.15
CA ALA A 426 12.66 -24.14 13.28
C ALA A 426 12.51 -22.92 12.36
N VAL A 427 13.11 -21.81 12.76
CA VAL A 427 13.22 -20.61 11.94
C VAL A 427 14.69 -20.22 11.76
N ILE A 428 15.05 -19.72 10.57
CA ILE A 428 16.31 -19.05 10.26
C ILE A 428 15.95 -17.64 9.86
N CYS A 429 16.02 -16.72 10.80
CA CYS A 429 15.56 -15.33 10.67
C CYS A 429 16.58 -14.39 11.33
N MET A 430 16.35 -13.09 11.21
CA MET A 430 17.15 -12.08 11.89
C MET A 430 16.65 -11.87 13.32
N ASP A 431 17.55 -11.95 14.28
CA ASP A 431 17.31 -11.67 15.71
C ASP A 431 17.87 -10.30 16.15
N GLY A 432 18.49 -9.56 15.22
CA GLY A 432 19.06 -8.24 15.42
C GLY A 432 19.17 -7.45 14.12
N PHE A 433 19.73 -6.26 14.22
CA PHE A 433 20.01 -5.45 13.04
C PHE A 433 21.15 -6.06 12.20
N GLY A 434 21.16 -5.71 10.89
CA GLY A 434 22.19 -6.13 9.96
C GLY A 434 23.54 -5.43 10.19
N ALA A 435 24.42 -5.53 9.22
CA ALA A 435 25.76 -4.94 9.26
C ALA A 435 26.17 -4.39 7.90
N SER A 436 27.24 -3.58 7.85
CA SER A 436 27.81 -3.05 6.61
C SER A 436 28.90 -3.99 6.10
N ALA A 437 28.58 -4.79 5.09
CA ALA A 437 29.52 -5.68 4.39
C ALA A 437 28.90 -6.14 3.06
N PRO A 438 29.66 -6.78 2.14
CA PRO A 438 29.09 -7.39 0.95
C PRO A 438 27.97 -8.38 1.29
N ALA A 439 26.86 -8.33 0.53
CA ALA A 439 25.65 -9.09 0.80
C ALA A 439 25.91 -10.60 1.06
N GLY A 440 26.75 -11.25 0.22
CA GLY A 440 27.04 -12.69 0.40
C GLY A 440 27.76 -13.03 1.72
N LEU A 441 28.56 -12.11 2.26
CA LEU A 441 29.18 -12.27 3.57
C LEU A 441 28.14 -12.11 4.67
N LEU A 442 27.23 -11.15 4.57
CA LEU A 442 26.17 -10.93 5.53
C LEU A 442 25.25 -12.14 5.61
N PHE A 443 24.77 -12.66 4.47
CA PHE A 443 23.93 -13.87 4.47
C PHE A 443 24.61 -15.02 5.18
N LYS A 444 25.90 -15.24 4.90
CA LYS A 444 26.68 -16.32 5.54
C LYS A 444 26.83 -16.08 7.06
N ASP A 445 27.19 -14.87 7.45
CA ASP A 445 27.48 -14.51 8.85
C ASP A 445 26.22 -14.59 9.73
N PHE A 446 25.06 -14.21 9.17
CA PHE A 446 23.77 -14.34 9.83
C PHE A 446 23.11 -15.74 9.68
N GLY A 447 23.85 -16.72 9.14
CA GLY A 447 23.41 -18.11 9.10
C GLY A 447 22.44 -18.49 7.97
N PHE A 448 22.26 -17.62 6.98
CA PHE A 448 21.45 -17.92 5.79
C PHE A 448 22.27 -18.74 4.81
N THR A 449 22.47 -20.01 5.13
CA THR A 449 23.26 -20.97 4.33
C THR A 449 22.48 -22.27 4.13
N VAL A 450 22.80 -22.99 3.06
CA VAL A 450 22.20 -24.31 2.77
C VAL A 450 22.48 -25.30 3.90
N GLU A 451 23.69 -25.26 4.44
CA GLU A 451 24.14 -26.15 5.53
C GLU A 451 23.26 -25.96 6.77
N ASN A 452 22.98 -24.69 7.15
CA ASN A 452 22.12 -24.38 8.31
C ASN A 452 20.68 -24.83 8.06
N VAL A 453 20.14 -24.64 6.85
CA VAL A 453 18.80 -25.15 6.51
C VAL A 453 18.73 -26.65 6.66
N VAL A 454 19.76 -27.38 6.15
CA VAL A 454 19.85 -28.83 6.27
C VAL A 454 19.98 -29.27 7.73
N GLU A 455 20.80 -28.59 8.54
CA GLU A 455 20.94 -28.88 9.97
C GLU A 455 19.61 -28.73 10.73
N LYS A 456 18.85 -27.66 10.44
CA LYS A 456 17.55 -27.40 11.09
C LYS A 456 16.45 -28.35 10.63
N ALA A 457 16.64 -29.06 9.51
CA ALA A 457 15.68 -30.03 8.98
C ALA A 457 15.78 -31.42 9.65
N PHE A 458 16.84 -31.67 10.43
CA PHE A 458 17.04 -32.86 11.26
C PHE A 458 16.65 -32.63 12.72
#